data_e298327936631c6dd4849da9d7862aa2
#
_entry.id   e298327936631c6dd4849da9d7862aa2
#
_cell.length_a   1.000
_cell.length_b   1.000
_cell.length_c   1.000
_cell.angle_alpha   90.00
_cell.angle_beta   90.00
_cell.angle_gamma   90.00
#
_symmetry.space_group_name_H-M   'P 1'
#
loop_
_entity.id
_entity.type
_entity.pdbx_description
1 polymer ?
#
loop_
_entity_poly.entity_id
_entity_poly.type
_entity_poly.pdbx_seq_one_letter_code
_entity_poly.pdbx_strand_id
1 'polypeptide(L)'
;MTTALRVTDLSKTFPLAKPLFRPAPPGVRAVRPMSFDVPKGETLGIVGESGCGKSTLARMLVGLLTPSTGNIEIAGAKPDLGDPAAFGRLIQYVFQDPISSLNPRKTIRQIMEAPLKQLYAMGKADRDKRIAEIFASVNLREEFLDRYPHEFSGGQAQRIGIARALAASPEIIVLDEPVSALDVSVQAQVLNLLADLRKQFGLTYLFISHDLAVVEAVSDRVVVLYFGAVVEIGRAETIFNAPKHPYTKLLADSAPVVGRPLTAPEQKGTELPDPLNPPPGCAFAGRCPRATDICRTDDPALTRMGEDQLAACHHPIQD
;
A
#
# COMPACT_ATOMS: atom_id res chain seq x y z
N MET A 1 -0.92 -15.32 -17.03
CA MET A 1 0.11 -14.65 -16.18
C MET A 1 0.12 -15.34 -14.82
N THR A 2 1.29 -15.56 -14.22
CA THR A 2 1.40 -16.14 -12.88
C THR A 2 1.06 -15.07 -11.83
N THR A 3 0.22 -15.42 -10.85
CA THR A 3 -0.18 -14.53 -9.76
C THR A 3 0.92 -14.50 -8.70
N ALA A 4 1.43 -13.31 -8.35
CA ALA A 4 2.39 -13.14 -7.25
C ALA A 4 1.67 -13.08 -5.89
N LEU A 5 0.55 -12.36 -5.83
CA LEU A 5 -0.26 -12.23 -4.62
C LEU A 5 -1.73 -12.45 -4.93
N ARG A 6 -2.41 -13.26 -4.11
CA ARG A 6 -3.87 -13.37 -4.11
C ARG A 6 -4.41 -13.10 -2.72
N VAL A 7 -5.38 -12.23 -2.65
CA VAL A 7 -6.12 -11.87 -1.45
C VAL A 7 -7.56 -12.31 -1.61
N THR A 8 -8.09 -13.05 -0.64
CA THR A 8 -9.47 -13.58 -0.68
C THR A 8 -10.19 -13.26 0.61
N ASP A 9 -11.26 -12.49 0.56
CA ASP A 9 -12.14 -12.09 1.66
C ASP A 9 -11.39 -11.59 2.90
N LEU A 10 -10.25 -10.91 2.66
CA LEU A 10 -9.37 -10.41 3.70
C LEU A 10 -10.03 -9.26 4.46
N SER A 11 -10.10 -9.37 5.78
CA SER A 11 -10.67 -8.30 6.62
C SER A 11 -9.92 -8.10 7.93
N LYS A 12 -10.12 -6.91 8.53
CA LYS A 12 -9.64 -6.61 9.88
C LYS A 12 -10.64 -5.81 10.67
N THR A 13 -11.05 -6.38 11.78
CA THR A 13 -11.84 -5.71 12.82
C THR A 13 -11.03 -5.64 14.10
N PHE A 14 -10.84 -4.44 14.65
CA PHE A 14 -10.21 -4.25 15.94
C PHE A 14 -11.30 -4.29 17.02
N PRO A 15 -11.22 -5.24 17.96
CA PRO A 15 -12.19 -5.33 19.04
C PRO A 15 -12.06 -4.11 19.98
N LEU A 16 -13.19 -3.63 20.46
CA LEU A 16 -13.21 -2.64 21.53
C LEU A 16 -13.16 -3.30 22.91
N ALA A 17 -12.71 -2.57 23.93
CA ALA A 17 -12.67 -3.07 25.29
C ALA A 17 -14.07 -3.51 25.73
N LYS A 18 -14.18 -4.75 26.25
CA LYS A 18 -15.44 -5.28 26.75
C LYS A 18 -15.77 -4.67 28.12
N PRO A 19 -16.90 -3.94 28.28
CA PRO A 19 -17.35 -3.49 29.58
C PRO A 19 -17.66 -4.66 30.52
N LEU A 20 -17.45 -4.48 31.83
CA LEU A 20 -17.54 -5.59 32.80
C LEU A 20 -18.92 -6.26 32.86
N PHE A 21 -20.00 -5.54 32.52
CA PHE A 21 -21.40 -6.00 32.65
C PHE A 21 -22.24 -5.78 31.39
N ARG A 22 -21.64 -5.53 30.22
CA ARG A 22 -22.35 -5.31 28.96
C ARG A 22 -21.73 -6.20 27.85
N PRO A 23 -22.52 -6.54 26.80
CA PRO A 23 -21.94 -7.17 25.62
C PRO A 23 -20.87 -6.25 25.01
N ALA A 24 -19.81 -6.87 24.44
CA ALA A 24 -18.77 -6.09 23.77
C ALA A 24 -19.41 -5.29 22.63
N PRO A 25 -19.11 -4.00 22.50
CA PRO A 25 -19.57 -3.20 21.37
C PRO A 25 -18.97 -3.76 20.07
N PRO A 26 -19.61 -3.52 18.91
CA PRO A 26 -19.01 -3.89 17.63
C PRO A 26 -17.63 -3.22 17.49
N GLY A 27 -16.64 -3.98 17.04
CA GLY A 27 -15.28 -3.48 16.84
C GLY A 27 -15.19 -2.54 15.63
N VAL A 28 -14.07 -1.82 15.53
CA VAL A 28 -13.77 -0.95 14.39
C VAL A 28 -13.38 -1.82 13.18
N ARG A 29 -14.15 -1.77 12.10
CA ARG A 29 -13.88 -2.46 10.83
C ARG A 29 -12.89 -1.65 9.99
N ALA A 30 -11.60 -1.77 10.31
CA ALA A 30 -10.55 -1.01 9.62
C ALA A 30 -10.34 -1.46 8.17
N VAL A 31 -10.55 -2.76 7.88
CA VAL A 31 -10.56 -3.33 6.53
C VAL A 31 -11.77 -4.23 6.41
N ARG A 32 -12.64 -3.93 5.47
CA ARG A 32 -13.85 -4.73 5.14
C ARG A 32 -13.43 -5.88 4.23
N PRO A 33 -14.21 -6.96 4.14
CA PRO A 33 -13.87 -8.09 3.27
C PRO A 33 -13.55 -7.62 1.85
N MET A 34 -12.35 -7.95 1.37
CA MET A 34 -11.91 -7.59 0.03
C MET A 34 -11.14 -8.73 -0.62
N SER A 35 -11.25 -8.82 -1.95
CA SER A 35 -10.58 -9.81 -2.76
C SER A 35 -9.97 -9.14 -3.98
N PHE A 36 -8.70 -9.43 -4.26
CA PHE A 36 -7.98 -9.00 -5.46
C PHE A 36 -6.75 -9.89 -5.67
N ASP A 37 -6.21 -9.85 -6.88
CA ASP A 37 -4.97 -10.51 -7.25
C ASP A 37 -3.97 -9.51 -7.83
N VAL A 38 -2.69 -9.86 -7.74
CA VAL A 38 -1.59 -9.09 -8.32
C VAL A 38 -0.72 -10.03 -9.14
N PRO A 39 -0.68 -9.86 -10.46
CA PRO A 39 0.24 -10.58 -11.34
C PRO A 39 1.71 -10.33 -10.99
N LYS A 40 2.57 -11.30 -11.30
CA LYS A 40 4.01 -11.16 -11.10
C LYS A 40 4.57 -10.04 -11.99
N GLY A 41 5.39 -9.17 -11.38
CA GLY A 41 6.00 -8.04 -12.05
C GLY A 41 5.09 -6.81 -12.22
N GLU A 42 3.85 -6.85 -11.70
CA GLU A 42 2.92 -5.72 -11.71
C GLU A 42 3.18 -4.75 -10.54
N THR A 43 2.91 -3.47 -10.76
CA THR A 43 2.73 -2.49 -9.69
C THR A 43 1.25 -2.25 -9.46
N LEU A 44 0.73 -2.69 -8.30
CA LEU A 44 -0.63 -2.36 -7.86
C LEU A 44 -0.60 -1.13 -6.96
N GLY A 45 -1.17 -0.03 -7.42
CA GLY A 45 -1.40 1.17 -6.62
C GLY A 45 -2.55 0.98 -5.64
N ILE A 46 -2.42 1.45 -4.41
CA ILE A 46 -3.47 1.45 -3.40
C ILE A 46 -3.66 2.89 -2.91
N VAL A 47 -4.80 3.48 -3.25
CA VAL A 47 -5.10 4.89 -2.96
C VAL A 47 -6.33 5.05 -2.08
N GLY A 48 -6.44 6.20 -1.44
CA GLY A 48 -7.58 6.58 -0.61
C GLY A 48 -7.18 7.58 0.48
N GLU A 49 -8.16 8.23 1.10
CA GLU A 49 -7.94 9.21 2.16
C GLU A 49 -7.24 8.61 3.38
N SER A 50 -6.64 9.48 4.22
CA SER A 50 -6.05 9.05 5.50
C SER A 50 -7.12 8.36 6.36
N GLY A 51 -6.73 7.26 7.03
CA GLY A 51 -7.65 6.47 7.86
C GLY A 51 -8.56 5.48 7.11
N CYS A 52 -8.51 5.38 5.77
CA CYS A 52 -9.35 4.44 5.01
C CYS A 52 -8.90 2.96 5.08
N GLY A 53 -7.82 2.63 5.81
CA GLY A 53 -7.38 1.24 6.02
C GLY A 53 -6.13 0.80 5.25
N LYS A 54 -5.50 1.65 4.43
CA LYS A 54 -4.31 1.30 3.60
C LYS A 54 -3.17 0.67 4.39
N SER A 55 -2.69 1.33 5.43
CA SER A 55 -1.57 0.80 6.25
C SER A 55 -1.98 -0.43 7.08
N THR A 56 -3.27 -0.57 7.42
CA THR A 56 -3.78 -1.81 8.05
C THR A 56 -3.71 -2.97 7.07
N LEU A 57 -4.16 -2.76 5.82
CA LEU A 57 -4.04 -3.74 4.74
C LEU A 57 -2.58 -4.11 4.51
N ALA A 58 -1.70 -3.12 4.36
CA ALA A 58 -0.27 -3.33 4.16
C ALA A 58 0.36 -4.22 5.24
N ARG A 59 0.07 -3.94 6.51
CA ARG A 59 0.58 -4.72 7.65
C ARG A 59 0.06 -6.15 7.68
N MET A 60 -1.19 -6.37 7.24
CA MET A 60 -1.72 -7.74 7.09
C MET A 60 -0.98 -8.50 5.98
N LEU A 61 -0.74 -7.85 4.84
CA LEU A 61 -0.07 -8.46 3.68
C LEU A 61 1.36 -8.91 3.97
N VAL A 62 2.05 -8.22 4.89
CA VAL A 62 3.42 -8.58 5.30
C VAL A 62 3.49 -9.37 6.61
N GLY A 63 2.35 -9.87 7.13
CA GLY A 63 2.30 -10.68 8.33
C GLY A 63 2.55 -9.94 9.65
N LEU A 64 2.63 -8.61 9.64
CA LEU A 64 2.77 -7.78 10.85
C LEU A 64 1.47 -7.64 11.64
N LEU A 65 0.34 -7.96 11.01
CA LEU A 65 -0.97 -7.91 11.61
C LEU A 65 -1.80 -9.12 11.14
N THR A 66 -2.28 -9.92 12.07
CA THR A 66 -3.14 -11.07 11.75
C THR A 66 -4.51 -10.59 11.26
N PRO A 67 -4.99 -11.04 10.09
CA PRO A 67 -6.34 -10.79 9.61
C PRO A 67 -7.41 -11.29 10.57
N SER A 68 -8.59 -10.70 10.54
CA SER A 68 -9.77 -11.25 11.24
C SER A 68 -10.43 -12.37 10.45
N THR A 69 -10.49 -12.22 9.13
CA THR A 69 -10.97 -13.27 8.19
C THR A 69 -10.18 -13.22 6.90
N GLY A 70 -10.37 -14.22 6.07
CA GLY A 70 -9.80 -14.31 4.73
C GLY A 70 -8.42 -14.94 4.69
N ASN A 71 -7.86 -14.97 3.48
CA ASN A 71 -6.59 -15.63 3.18
C ASN A 71 -5.70 -14.76 2.31
N ILE A 72 -4.40 -14.97 2.47
CA ILE A 72 -3.34 -14.40 1.62
C ILE A 72 -2.59 -15.58 1.02
N GLU A 73 -2.37 -15.57 -0.30
CA GLU A 73 -1.52 -16.52 -1.01
C GLU A 73 -0.42 -15.73 -1.73
N ILE A 74 0.83 -16.17 -1.58
CA ILE A 74 1.99 -15.61 -2.26
C ILE A 74 2.59 -16.71 -3.13
N ALA A 75 2.81 -16.43 -4.40
CA ALA A 75 3.31 -17.40 -5.39
C ALA A 75 2.48 -18.72 -5.41
N GLY A 76 1.18 -18.63 -5.18
CA GLY A 76 0.24 -19.77 -5.18
C GLY A 76 0.24 -20.62 -3.91
N ALA A 77 0.98 -20.23 -2.87
CA ALA A 77 1.01 -20.92 -1.59
C ALA A 77 0.54 -20.00 -0.45
N LYS A 78 -0.10 -20.59 0.56
CA LYS A 78 -0.36 -19.87 1.82
C LYS A 78 0.95 -19.75 2.58
N PRO A 79 1.41 -18.54 2.90
CA PRO A 79 2.61 -18.38 3.70
C PRO A 79 2.37 -18.90 5.12
N ASP A 80 3.34 -19.60 5.67
CA ASP A 80 3.31 -19.99 7.08
C ASP A 80 3.63 -18.79 7.97
N LEU A 81 2.61 -18.25 8.62
CA LEU A 81 2.77 -17.16 9.59
C LEU A 81 3.54 -17.60 10.85
N GLY A 82 3.70 -18.93 11.07
CA GLY A 82 4.53 -19.49 12.13
C GLY A 82 6.01 -19.53 11.80
N ASP A 83 6.39 -19.34 10.51
CA ASP A 83 7.78 -19.18 10.07
C ASP A 83 8.03 -17.77 9.51
N PRO A 84 8.36 -16.78 10.36
CA PRO A 84 8.61 -15.41 9.93
C PRO A 84 9.79 -15.29 8.94
N ALA A 85 10.73 -16.22 8.96
CA ALA A 85 11.87 -16.20 8.06
C ALA A 85 11.46 -16.62 6.64
N ALA A 86 10.67 -17.70 6.50
CA ALA A 86 10.13 -18.10 5.21
C ALA A 86 9.23 -17.00 4.62
N PHE A 87 8.35 -16.42 5.45
CA PHE A 87 7.49 -15.32 5.04
C PHE A 87 8.28 -14.08 4.60
N GLY A 88 9.28 -13.67 5.40
CA GLY A 88 10.14 -12.51 5.12
C GLY A 88 10.98 -12.64 3.84
N ARG A 89 11.22 -13.86 3.34
CA ARG A 89 11.86 -14.08 2.03
C ARG A 89 10.93 -13.82 0.85
N LEU A 90 9.61 -13.92 1.05
CA LEU A 90 8.62 -13.76 -0.03
C LEU A 90 8.20 -12.31 -0.21
N ILE A 91 7.98 -11.59 0.90
CA ILE A 91 7.44 -10.24 0.90
C ILE A 91 8.17 -9.36 1.92
N GLN A 92 8.48 -8.13 1.51
CA GLN A 92 9.15 -7.14 2.35
C GLN A 92 8.37 -5.85 2.41
N TYR A 93 8.66 -5.03 3.43
CA TYR A 93 7.98 -3.77 3.71
C TYR A 93 8.95 -2.60 3.77
N VAL A 94 8.65 -1.55 3.01
CA VAL A 94 9.32 -0.25 3.09
C VAL A 94 8.38 0.72 3.77
N PHE A 95 8.81 1.24 4.91
CA PHE A 95 7.99 2.10 5.78
C PHE A 95 7.94 3.54 5.28
N GLN A 96 6.88 4.25 5.64
CA GLN A 96 6.63 5.67 5.34
C GLN A 96 7.74 6.58 5.89
N ASP A 97 8.21 6.33 7.12
CA ASP A 97 9.35 7.03 7.70
C ASP A 97 10.59 6.12 7.66
N PRO A 98 11.50 6.37 6.70
CA PRO A 98 12.67 5.52 6.53
C PRO A 98 13.63 5.59 7.72
N ILE A 99 13.80 6.78 8.35
CA ILE A 99 14.75 6.96 9.45
C ILE A 99 14.26 6.24 10.71
N SER A 100 13.00 6.41 11.09
CA SER A 100 12.43 5.75 12.27
C SER A 100 12.35 4.24 12.12
N SER A 101 12.34 3.73 10.88
CA SER A 101 12.35 2.29 10.58
C SER A 101 13.71 1.63 10.80
N LEU A 102 14.77 2.42 10.92
CA LEU A 102 16.15 1.96 11.12
C LEU A 102 16.54 2.08 12.59
N ASN A 103 17.27 1.10 13.12
CA ASN A 103 17.74 1.17 14.49
C ASN A 103 18.84 2.24 14.63
N PRO A 104 18.61 3.35 15.37
CA PRO A 104 19.54 4.48 15.45
C PRO A 104 20.86 4.15 16.15
N ARG A 105 20.94 3.02 16.86
CA ARG A 105 22.13 2.57 17.58
C ARG A 105 23.02 1.61 16.76
N LYS A 106 22.59 1.30 15.51
CA LYS A 106 23.32 0.40 14.62
C LYS A 106 23.84 1.16 13.40
N THR A 107 25.03 0.78 12.93
CA THR A 107 25.53 1.28 11.64
C THR A 107 24.68 0.70 10.50
N ILE A 108 24.74 1.33 9.35
CA ILE A 108 24.01 0.85 8.16
C ILE A 108 24.45 -0.56 7.78
N ARG A 109 25.76 -0.87 7.88
CA ARG A 109 26.28 -2.23 7.69
C ARG A 109 25.56 -3.25 8.57
N GLN A 110 25.43 -2.98 9.88
CA GLN A 110 24.75 -3.87 10.81
C GLN A 110 23.26 -4.03 10.49
N ILE A 111 22.62 -2.97 10.01
CA ILE A 111 21.21 -2.99 9.58
C ILE A 111 21.04 -3.85 8.33
N MET A 112 21.94 -3.71 7.35
CA MET A 112 21.93 -4.50 6.12
C MET A 112 22.27 -5.98 6.32
N GLU A 113 23.15 -6.27 7.27
CA GLU A 113 23.49 -7.65 7.61
C GLU A 113 22.36 -8.43 8.29
N ALA A 114 21.45 -7.74 8.99
CA ALA A 114 20.41 -8.40 9.78
C ALA A 114 19.53 -9.35 8.95
N PRO A 115 18.90 -8.95 7.84
CA PRO A 115 18.10 -9.86 7.01
C PRO A 115 18.96 -11.01 6.43
N LEU A 116 20.19 -10.75 6.01
CA LEU A 116 21.07 -11.77 5.44
C LEU A 116 21.48 -12.85 6.46
N LYS A 117 21.68 -12.44 7.72
CA LYS A 117 21.94 -13.37 8.82
C LYS A 117 20.71 -14.17 9.22
N GLN A 118 19.58 -13.50 9.36
CA GLN A 118 18.36 -14.11 9.91
C GLN A 118 17.61 -14.97 8.89
N LEU A 119 17.55 -14.53 7.63
CA LEU A 119 16.78 -15.22 6.59
C LEU A 119 17.61 -16.30 5.87
N TYR A 120 18.93 -16.12 5.77
CA TYR A 120 19.78 -16.98 4.90
C TYR A 120 20.98 -17.61 5.61
N ALA A 121 21.24 -17.27 6.87
CA ALA A 121 22.42 -17.73 7.61
C ALA A 121 23.75 -17.51 6.85
N MET A 122 23.84 -16.46 6.01
CA MET A 122 25.00 -16.20 5.16
C MET A 122 26.29 -15.97 5.97
N GLY A 123 27.42 -16.46 5.45
CA GLY A 123 28.77 -16.16 5.93
C GLY A 123 29.15 -14.68 5.75
N LYS A 124 30.18 -14.22 6.43
CA LYS A 124 30.61 -12.80 6.39
C LYS A 124 30.94 -12.34 4.97
N ALA A 125 31.80 -13.11 4.26
CA ALA A 125 32.23 -12.74 2.91
C ALA A 125 31.07 -12.61 1.93
N ASP A 126 30.09 -13.54 1.98
CA ASP A 126 28.89 -13.50 1.11
C ASP A 126 28.01 -12.33 1.45
N ARG A 127 27.87 -11.99 2.75
CA ARG A 127 27.12 -10.79 3.17
C ARG A 127 27.76 -9.51 2.65
N ASP A 128 29.08 -9.36 2.82
CA ASP A 128 29.83 -8.18 2.36
C ASP A 128 29.63 -7.99 0.85
N LYS A 129 29.78 -9.05 0.07
CA LYS A 129 29.56 -9.04 -1.38
C LYS A 129 28.11 -8.65 -1.72
N ARG A 130 27.12 -9.29 -1.09
CA ARG A 130 25.70 -9.02 -1.35
C ARG A 130 25.31 -7.58 -0.98
N ILE A 131 25.83 -7.05 0.12
CA ILE A 131 25.59 -5.66 0.53
C ILE A 131 26.17 -4.69 -0.49
N ALA A 132 27.39 -4.91 -0.98
CA ALA A 132 28.01 -4.06 -2.00
C ALA A 132 27.17 -4.04 -3.29
N GLU A 133 26.71 -5.21 -3.78
CA GLU A 133 25.82 -5.32 -4.95
C GLU A 133 24.53 -4.53 -4.77
N ILE A 134 23.88 -4.65 -3.60
CA ILE A 134 22.63 -3.95 -3.31
C ILE A 134 22.86 -2.44 -3.21
N PHE A 135 23.94 -2.01 -2.55
CA PHE A 135 24.27 -0.58 -2.43
C PHE A 135 24.52 0.06 -3.81
N ALA A 136 25.21 -0.64 -4.69
CA ALA A 136 25.39 -0.21 -6.07
C ALA A 136 24.03 -0.07 -6.79
N SER A 137 23.10 -1.03 -6.60
CA SER A 137 21.79 -1.02 -7.26
C SER A 137 20.87 0.12 -6.79
N VAL A 138 21.04 0.63 -5.57
CA VAL A 138 20.29 1.79 -5.05
C VAL A 138 21.06 3.11 -5.15
N ASN A 139 22.18 3.14 -5.90
CA ASN A 139 23.03 4.32 -6.09
C ASN A 139 23.55 4.91 -4.75
N LEU A 140 23.99 4.05 -3.82
CA LEU A 140 24.66 4.44 -2.58
C LEU A 140 26.13 4.00 -2.60
N ARG A 141 26.99 4.82 -1.99
CA ARG A 141 28.43 4.55 -1.87
C ARG A 141 28.71 3.63 -0.69
N GLU A 142 29.62 2.68 -0.83
CA GLU A 142 29.96 1.73 0.23
C GLU A 142 30.52 2.39 1.50
N GLU A 143 31.14 3.57 1.39
CA GLU A 143 31.61 4.34 2.54
C GLU A 143 30.50 4.75 3.51
N PHE A 144 29.23 4.69 3.08
CA PHE A 144 28.07 4.98 3.91
C PHE A 144 27.71 3.83 4.87
N LEU A 145 28.26 2.64 4.67
CA LEU A 145 27.95 1.47 5.49
C LEU A 145 28.36 1.61 6.96
N ASP A 146 29.38 2.39 7.24
CA ASP A 146 29.90 2.56 8.60
C ASP A 146 29.28 3.75 9.34
N ARG A 147 28.34 4.49 8.68
CA ARG A 147 27.59 5.59 9.27
C ARG A 147 26.32 5.12 9.99
N TYR A 148 25.74 6.02 10.79
CA TYR A 148 24.48 5.82 11.51
C TYR A 148 23.29 6.44 10.78
N PRO A 149 22.05 5.97 11.01
CA PRO A 149 20.84 6.46 10.29
C PRO A 149 20.64 7.97 10.34
N HIS A 150 20.96 8.61 11.45
CA HIS A 150 20.76 10.06 11.65
C HIS A 150 21.73 10.95 10.83
N GLU A 151 22.74 10.36 10.18
CA GLU A 151 23.69 11.09 9.34
C GLU A 151 23.26 11.20 7.88
N PHE A 152 22.04 10.72 7.54
CA PHE A 152 21.54 10.66 6.17
C PHE A 152 20.41 11.66 5.92
N SER A 153 20.35 12.19 4.69
CA SER A 153 19.16 12.89 4.21
C SER A 153 17.96 11.95 4.05
N GLY A 154 16.75 12.50 4.01
CA GLY A 154 15.52 11.71 3.83
C GLY A 154 15.59 10.79 2.60
N GLY A 155 16.03 11.30 1.45
CA GLY A 155 16.16 10.50 0.23
C GLY A 155 17.23 9.40 0.31
N GLN A 156 18.35 9.66 1.02
CA GLN A 156 19.34 8.62 1.26
C GLN A 156 18.82 7.55 2.23
N ALA A 157 18.14 7.94 3.30
CA ALA A 157 17.53 7.01 4.24
C ALA A 157 16.44 6.15 3.56
N GLN A 158 15.67 6.73 2.63
CA GLN A 158 14.70 5.99 1.82
C GLN A 158 15.37 4.93 0.96
N ARG A 159 16.48 5.27 0.28
CA ARG A 159 17.28 4.31 -0.51
C ARG A 159 17.85 3.18 0.38
N ILE A 160 18.26 3.50 1.60
CA ILE A 160 18.71 2.49 2.59
C ILE A 160 17.53 1.57 3.00
N GLY A 161 16.34 2.11 3.22
CA GLY A 161 15.14 1.33 3.51
C GLY A 161 14.78 0.37 2.38
N ILE A 162 14.86 0.83 1.12
CA ILE A 162 14.68 0.00 -0.08
C ILE A 162 15.79 -1.07 -0.17
N ALA A 163 17.05 -0.69 0.04
CA ALA A 163 18.19 -1.62 0.04
C ALA A 163 18.02 -2.74 1.07
N ARG A 164 17.55 -2.38 2.28
CA ARG A 164 17.27 -3.37 3.33
C ARG A 164 16.20 -4.38 2.91
N ALA A 165 15.13 -3.92 2.27
CA ALA A 165 14.09 -4.81 1.74
C ALA A 165 14.68 -5.72 0.63
N LEU A 166 15.48 -5.18 -0.29
CA LEU A 166 16.14 -5.95 -1.35
C LEU A 166 17.12 -7.01 -0.83
N ALA A 167 17.70 -6.81 0.36
CA ALA A 167 18.60 -7.77 0.98
C ALA A 167 17.95 -9.13 1.22
N ALA A 168 16.64 -9.14 1.44
CA ALA A 168 15.85 -10.37 1.58
C ALA A 168 15.53 -11.04 0.22
N SER A 169 15.94 -10.47 -0.92
CA SER A 169 15.61 -10.97 -2.27
C SER A 169 14.12 -11.34 -2.45
N PRO A 170 13.18 -10.47 -2.06
CA PRO A 170 11.76 -10.79 -2.05
C PRO A 170 11.17 -10.84 -3.48
N GLU A 171 10.04 -11.52 -3.64
CA GLU A 171 9.23 -11.43 -4.86
C GLU A 171 8.32 -10.19 -4.85
N ILE A 172 7.90 -9.75 -3.66
CA ILE A 172 6.96 -8.65 -3.46
C ILE A 172 7.54 -7.62 -2.48
N ILE A 173 7.40 -6.35 -2.80
CA ILE A 173 7.70 -5.26 -1.86
C ILE A 173 6.45 -4.40 -1.69
N VAL A 174 6.02 -4.24 -0.44
CA VAL A 174 4.99 -3.27 -0.04
C VAL A 174 5.70 -1.95 0.26
N LEU A 175 5.33 -0.91 -0.47
CA LEU A 175 5.86 0.43 -0.38
C LEU A 175 4.78 1.32 0.26
N ASP A 176 4.87 1.60 1.56
CA ASP A 176 3.88 2.42 2.27
C ASP A 176 4.34 3.88 2.28
N GLU A 177 3.73 4.69 1.44
CA GLU A 177 4.03 6.11 1.22
C GLU A 177 5.53 6.42 1.02
N PRO A 178 6.21 5.73 0.09
CA PRO A 178 7.68 5.71 0.03
C PRO A 178 8.31 7.06 -0.35
N VAL A 179 7.53 8.05 -0.75
CA VAL A 179 8.02 9.37 -1.20
C VAL A 179 7.32 10.55 -0.53
N SER A 180 6.35 10.33 0.36
CA SER A 180 5.49 11.39 0.93
C SER A 180 6.23 12.45 1.75
N ALA A 181 7.37 12.08 2.35
CA ALA A 181 8.20 12.98 3.18
C ALA A 181 9.38 13.62 2.42
N LEU A 182 9.45 13.45 1.10
CA LEU A 182 10.55 13.90 0.26
C LEU A 182 10.15 15.11 -0.59
N ASP A 183 11.11 15.97 -0.91
CA ASP A 183 10.87 17.02 -1.90
C ASP A 183 10.70 16.45 -3.31
N VAL A 184 10.04 17.21 -4.20
CA VAL A 184 9.61 16.76 -5.54
C VAL A 184 10.77 16.22 -6.38
N SER A 185 11.97 16.82 -6.29
CA SER A 185 13.12 16.38 -7.06
C SER A 185 13.66 15.03 -6.59
N VAL A 186 13.67 14.81 -5.28
CA VAL A 186 14.09 13.55 -4.67
C VAL A 186 13.03 12.47 -4.86
N GLN A 187 11.73 12.84 -4.81
CA GLN A 187 10.64 11.92 -5.15
C GLN A 187 10.85 11.30 -6.53
N ALA A 188 11.06 12.15 -7.56
CA ALA A 188 11.30 11.66 -8.94
C ALA A 188 12.48 10.70 -9.02
N GLN A 189 13.58 10.99 -8.31
CA GLN A 189 14.74 10.11 -8.27
C GLN A 189 14.45 8.74 -7.62
N VAL A 190 13.66 8.71 -6.53
CA VAL A 190 13.26 7.46 -5.85
C VAL A 190 12.28 6.66 -6.70
N LEU A 191 11.33 7.32 -7.38
CA LEU A 191 10.38 6.65 -8.27
C LEU A 191 11.09 6.01 -9.47
N ASN A 192 12.02 6.71 -10.11
CA ASN A 192 12.85 6.16 -11.19
C ASN A 192 13.68 4.98 -10.69
N LEU A 193 14.30 5.09 -9.52
CA LEU A 193 15.04 3.99 -8.91
C LEU A 193 14.14 2.76 -8.71
N LEU A 194 12.93 2.92 -8.18
CA LEU A 194 11.98 1.82 -7.99
C LEU A 194 11.59 1.16 -9.32
N ALA A 195 11.39 1.96 -10.39
CA ALA A 195 11.11 1.44 -11.72
C ALA A 195 12.27 0.60 -12.28
N ASP A 196 13.51 1.06 -12.09
CA ASP A 196 14.71 0.33 -12.52
C ASP A 196 14.90 -0.96 -11.73
N LEU A 197 14.74 -0.92 -10.40
CA LEU A 197 14.84 -2.08 -9.53
C LEU A 197 13.75 -3.13 -9.85
N ARG A 198 12.52 -2.68 -10.17
CA ARG A 198 11.44 -3.57 -10.60
C ARG A 198 11.85 -4.37 -11.83
N LYS A 199 12.40 -3.71 -12.85
CA LYS A 199 12.87 -4.35 -14.09
C LYS A 199 14.07 -5.26 -13.83
N GLN A 200 15.04 -4.78 -13.05
CA GLN A 200 16.30 -5.51 -12.79
C GLN A 200 16.08 -6.81 -12.01
N PHE A 201 15.19 -6.78 -11.00
CA PHE A 201 14.96 -7.89 -10.08
C PHE A 201 13.65 -8.63 -10.32
N GLY A 202 12.81 -8.21 -11.28
CA GLY A 202 11.51 -8.81 -11.56
C GLY A 202 10.51 -8.66 -10.41
N LEU A 203 10.56 -7.53 -9.69
CA LEU A 203 9.78 -7.30 -8.48
C LEU A 203 8.31 -7.00 -8.78
N THR A 204 7.44 -7.42 -7.86
CA THR A 204 6.04 -7.02 -7.80
C THR A 204 5.90 -5.97 -6.71
N TYR A 205 5.22 -4.85 -6.98
CA TYR A 205 5.03 -3.78 -6.01
C TYR A 205 3.58 -3.64 -5.59
N LEU A 206 3.38 -3.42 -4.29
CA LEU A 206 2.15 -2.84 -3.73
C LEU A 206 2.49 -1.42 -3.31
N PHE A 207 2.10 -0.45 -4.11
CA PHE A 207 2.47 0.95 -3.94
C PHE A 207 1.33 1.73 -3.29
N ILE A 208 1.48 2.08 -2.02
CA ILE A 208 0.49 2.82 -1.24
C ILE A 208 0.87 4.29 -1.22
N SER A 209 -0.05 5.15 -1.63
CA SER A 209 0.11 6.60 -1.54
C SER A 209 -1.24 7.29 -1.43
N HIS A 210 -1.23 8.49 -0.89
CA HIS A 210 -2.35 9.44 -0.99
C HIS A 210 -2.17 10.43 -2.16
N ASP A 211 -0.98 10.46 -2.78
CA ASP A 211 -0.69 11.27 -3.97
C ASP A 211 -1.07 10.50 -5.23
N LEU A 212 -2.16 10.93 -5.86
CA LEU A 212 -2.71 10.28 -7.04
C LEU A 212 -1.82 10.41 -8.26
N ALA A 213 -1.15 11.55 -8.45
CA ALA A 213 -0.26 11.77 -9.59
C ALA A 213 0.93 10.80 -9.53
N VAL A 214 1.46 10.56 -8.33
CA VAL A 214 2.52 9.56 -8.12
C VAL A 214 2.01 8.17 -8.45
N VAL A 215 0.82 7.79 -7.96
CA VAL A 215 0.25 6.46 -8.20
C VAL A 215 -0.05 6.24 -9.68
N GLU A 216 -0.61 7.23 -10.37
CA GLU A 216 -0.86 7.17 -11.81
C GLU A 216 0.43 6.91 -12.61
N ALA A 217 1.52 7.60 -12.22
CA ALA A 217 2.80 7.50 -12.91
C ALA A 217 3.51 6.15 -12.75
N VAL A 218 3.28 5.42 -11.63
CA VAL A 218 4.05 4.22 -11.31
C VAL A 218 3.25 2.91 -11.34
N SER A 219 1.92 2.98 -11.37
CA SER A 219 1.06 1.81 -11.21
C SER A 219 0.52 1.29 -12.54
N ASP A 220 0.47 -0.02 -12.68
CA ASP A 220 -0.20 -0.68 -13.81
C ASP A 220 -1.72 -0.77 -13.56
N ARG A 221 -2.10 -1.11 -12.31
CA ARG A 221 -3.49 -1.14 -11.82
C ARG A 221 -3.61 -0.41 -10.49
N VAL A 222 -4.82 0.02 -10.17
CA VAL A 222 -5.11 0.76 -8.94
C VAL A 222 -6.32 0.16 -8.22
N VAL A 223 -6.21 0.06 -6.91
CA VAL A 223 -7.30 -0.20 -5.96
C VAL A 223 -7.59 1.09 -5.21
N VAL A 224 -8.82 1.57 -5.31
CA VAL A 224 -9.29 2.74 -4.58
C VAL A 224 -10.03 2.28 -3.32
N LEU A 225 -9.53 2.70 -2.16
CA LEU A 225 -10.08 2.36 -0.86
C LEU A 225 -10.83 3.54 -0.26
N TYR A 226 -12.04 3.29 0.22
CA TYR A 226 -12.81 4.23 1.03
C TYR A 226 -13.41 3.52 2.24
N PHE A 227 -13.17 4.03 3.44
CA PHE A 227 -13.73 3.51 4.69
C PHE A 227 -13.60 1.98 4.84
N GLY A 228 -12.40 1.46 4.58
CA GLY A 228 -12.07 0.03 4.69
C GLY A 228 -12.53 -0.85 3.53
N ALA A 229 -13.25 -0.33 2.55
CA ALA A 229 -13.76 -1.08 1.40
C ALA A 229 -13.05 -0.69 0.10
N VAL A 230 -12.96 -1.64 -0.84
CA VAL A 230 -12.62 -1.36 -2.24
C VAL A 230 -13.85 -0.75 -2.90
N VAL A 231 -13.73 0.50 -3.36
CA VAL A 231 -14.80 1.18 -4.08
C VAL A 231 -14.61 1.14 -5.59
N GLU A 232 -13.36 1.02 -6.06
CA GLU A 232 -13.05 0.86 -7.47
C GLU A 232 -11.71 0.15 -7.65
N ILE A 233 -11.59 -0.68 -8.68
CA ILE A 233 -10.34 -1.35 -9.08
C ILE A 233 -10.27 -1.47 -10.59
N GLY A 234 -9.11 -1.19 -11.18
CA GLY A 234 -8.90 -1.28 -12.62
C GLY A 234 -7.50 -0.84 -13.04
N ARG A 235 -7.28 -0.72 -14.35
CA ARG A 235 -6.03 -0.16 -14.89
C ARG A 235 -5.88 1.30 -14.44
N ALA A 236 -4.66 1.70 -14.12
CA ALA A 236 -4.40 3.06 -13.63
C ALA A 236 -4.94 4.12 -14.60
N GLU A 237 -4.63 4.01 -15.88
CA GLU A 237 -5.11 4.91 -16.92
C GLU A 237 -6.65 5.03 -16.93
N THR A 238 -7.36 3.90 -16.81
CA THR A 238 -8.84 3.88 -16.83
C THR A 238 -9.42 4.51 -15.56
N ILE A 239 -8.86 4.18 -14.39
CA ILE A 239 -9.32 4.70 -13.09
C ILE A 239 -9.21 6.22 -13.03
N PHE A 240 -8.14 6.81 -13.57
CA PHE A 240 -7.92 8.27 -13.49
C PHE A 240 -8.65 9.03 -14.61
N ASN A 241 -8.77 8.47 -15.81
CA ASN A 241 -9.40 9.17 -16.94
C ASN A 241 -10.92 8.92 -17.06
N ALA A 242 -11.41 7.76 -16.64
CA ALA A 242 -12.83 7.37 -16.71
C ALA A 242 -13.32 6.72 -15.41
N PRO A 243 -13.24 7.42 -14.25
CA PRO A 243 -13.66 6.88 -12.96
C PRO A 243 -15.16 6.57 -12.96
N LYS A 244 -15.55 5.42 -12.41
CA LYS A 244 -16.96 5.00 -12.29
C LYS A 244 -17.55 5.29 -10.93
N HIS A 245 -16.74 5.31 -9.86
CA HIS A 245 -17.22 5.66 -8.52
C HIS A 245 -17.09 7.18 -8.28
N PRO A 246 -18.12 7.88 -7.77
CA PRO A 246 -18.03 9.32 -7.50
C PRO A 246 -16.90 9.75 -6.56
N TYR A 247 -16.48 8.89 -5.64
CA TYR A 247 -15.32 9.16 -4.79
C TYR A 247 -14.01 9.13 -5.58
N THR A 248 -13.85 8.18 -6.50
CA THR A 248 -12.67 8.11 -7.38
C THR A 248 -12.57 9.36 -8.25
N LYS A 249 -13.71 9.82 -8.79
CA LYS A 249 -13.76 11.08 -9.53
C LYS A 249 -13.36 12.26 -8.65
N LEU A 250 -13.87 12.33 -7.43
CA LEU A 250 -13.50 13.38 -6.48
C LEU A 250 -11.98 13.39 -6.23
N LEU A 251 -11.38 12.22 -6.02
CA LEU A 251 -9.93 12.10 -5.85
C LEU A 251 -9.18 12.57 -7.10
N ALA A 252 -9.58 12.11 -8.28
CA ALA A 252 -8.96 12.49 -9.56
C ALA A 252 -9.08 14.01 -9.83
N ASP A 253 -10.24 14.61 -9.56
CA ASP A 253 -10.46 16.06 -9.74
C ASP A 253 -9.67 16.90 -8.73
N SER A 254 -9.30 16.33 -7.57
CA SER A 254 -8.51 17.00 -6.53
C SER A 254 -7.00 16.97 -6.78
N ALA A 255 -6.55 16.15 -7.74
CA ALA A 255 -5.14 16.08 -8.10
C ALA A 255 -4.70 17.40 -8.80
N PRO A 256 -3.58 18.03 -8.37
CA PRO A 256 -3.07 19.23 -9.02
C PRO A 256 -2.66 18.96 -10.46
N VAL A 257 -3.32 19.59 -11.42
CA VAL A 257 -2.95 19.53 -12.84
C VAL A 257 -2.43 20.89 -13.26
N VAL A 258 -1.24 20.94 -13.87
CA VAL A 258 -0.65 22.19 -14.36
C VAL A 258 -1.59 22.86 -15.37
N GLY A 259 -1.97 24.11 -15.11
CA GLY A 259 -2.86 24.89 -15.96
C GLY A 259 -4.37 24.73 -15.67
N ARG A 260 -4.77 23.93 -14.69
CA ARG A 260 -6.16 23.81 -14.23
C ARG A 260 -6.33 24.57 -12.91
N PRO A 261 -7.29 25.51 -12.80
CA PRO A 261 -7.60 26.12 -11.50
C PRO A 261 -8.00 25.05 -10.49
N LEU A 262 -7.45 25.11 -9.28
CA LEU A 262 -7.93 24.30 -8.16
C LEU A 262 -9.33 24.81 -7.78
N THR A 263 -10.35 24.18 -8.28
CA THR A 263 -11.72 24.38 -7.79
C THR A 263 -11.87 23.52 -6.54
N ALA A 264 -12.03 24.20 -5.40
CA ALA A 264 -12.43 23.49 -4.17
C ALA A 264 -13.76 22.76 -4.48
N PRO A 265 -13.81 21.42 -4.33
CA PRO A 265 -15.05 20.72 -4.58
C PRO A 265 -16.12 21.25 -3.63
N GLU A 266 -17.33 21.55 -4.13
CA GLU A 266 -18.49 21.85 -3.31
C GLU A 266 -18.88 20.60 -2.50
N GLN A 267 -18.23 20.39 -1.35
CA GLN A 267 -18.47 19.23 -0.51
C GLN A 267 -19.42 19.58 0.64
N LYS A 268 -20.54 18.89 0.69
CA LYS A 268 -21.34 18.76 1.91
C LYS A 268 -20.66 17.69 2.79
N GLY A 269 -19.87 18.14 3.79
CA GLY A 269 -19.22 17.26 4.75
C GLY A 269 -17.80 16.80 4.30
N THR A 270 -16.82 17.08 5.12
CA THR A 270 -15.40 16.78 4.85
C THR A 270 -14.89 15.55 5.61
N GLU A 271 -15.69 15.01 6.54
CA GLU A 271 -15.25 13.95 7.44
C GLU A 271 -15.65 12.56 6.97
N LEU A 272 -14.76 11.59 7.24
CA LEU A 272 -15.09 10.17 7.09
C LEU A 272 -16.23 9.80 8.04
N PRO A 273 -17.04 8.79 7.71
CA PRO A 273 -18.04 8.25 8.63
C PRO A 273 -17.43 7.83 9.97
N ASP A 274 -18.23 7.87 11.03
CA ASP A 274 -17.80 7.37 12.33
C ASP A 274 -17.54 5.86 12.26
N PRO A 275 -16.30 5.40 12.52
CA PRO A 275 -15.95 3.98 12.46
C PRO A 275 -16.63 3.14 13.55
N LEU A 276 -17.18 3.77 14.59
CA LEU A 276 -17.95 3.10 15.65
C LEU A 276 -19.42 2.92 15.25
N ASN A 277 -19.93 3.78 14.36
CA ASN A 277 -21.30 3.75 13.84
C ASN A 277 -21.28 3.79 12.30
N PRO A 278 -20.76 2.75 11.64
CA PRO A 278 -20.67 2.74 10.18
C PRO A 278 -22.07 2.80 9.53
N PRO A 279 -22.22 3.54 8.43
CA PRO A 279 -23.50 3.60 7.73
C PRO A 279 -23.88 2.20 7.20
N PRO A 280 -25.17 1.87 7.16
CA PRO A 280 -25.63 0.56 6.71
C PRO A 280 -25.46 0.35 5.19
N GLY A 281 -25.48 1.44 4.41
CA GLY A 281 -25.27 1.42 2.97
C GLY A 281 -23.90 1.86 2.53
N CYS A 282 -23.82 2.50 1.36
CA CYS A 282 -22.58 3.04 0.81
C CYS A 282 -21.96 4.06 1.77
N ALA A 283 -20.73 3.79 2.20
CA ALA A 283 -20.02 4.67 3.15
C ALA A 283 -19.80 6.09 2.60
N PHE A 284 -19.76 6.27 1.27
CA PHE A 284 -19.60 7.57 0.63
C PHE A 284 -20.93 8.33 0.44
N ALA A 285 -22.10 7.71 0.74
CA ALA A 285 -23.42 8.30 0.47
C ALA A 285 -23.61 9.72 1.06
N GLY A 286 -23.05 9.98 2.25
CA GLY A 286 -23.13 11.30 2.91
C GLY A 286 -22.43 12.44 2.16
N ARG A 287 -21.43 12.10 1.35
CA ARG A 287 -20.60 13.04 0.56
C ARG A 287 -20.90 12.97 -0.94
N CYS A 288 -21.66 11.96 -1.36
CA CYS A 288 -21.88 11.68 -2.77
C CYS A 288 -22.97 12.62 -3.36
N PRO A 289 -22.67 13.40 -4.41
CA PRO A 289 -23.67 14.26 -5.05
C PRO A 289 -24.76 13.48 -5.79
N ARG A 290 -24.54 12.18 -6.06
CA ARG A 290 -25.46 11.28 -6.77
C ARG A 290 -26.19 10.32 -5.83
N ALA A 291 -26.08 10.52 -4.50
CA ALA A 291 -26.70 9.62 -3.52
C ALA A 291 -28.22 9.64 -3.60
N THR A 292 -28.81 8.45 -3.60
CA THR A 292 -30.25 8.22 -3.47
C THR A 292 -30.54 7.39 -2.22
N ASP A 293 -31.81 7.05 -1.95
CA ASP A 293 -32.21 6.31 -0.74
C ASP A 293 -31.56 4.92 -0.68
N ILE A 294 -31.44 4.22 -1.82
CA ILE A 294 -30.74 2.92 -1.86
C ILE A 294 -29.30 3.01 -1.40
N CYS A 295 -28.60 4.12 -1.71
CA CYS A 295 -27.21 4.31 -1.27
C CYS A 295 -27.09 4.45 0.26
N ARG A 296 -28.17 4.81 0.96
CA ARG A 296 -28.19 4.97 2.41
C ARG A 296 -28.51 3.67 3.15
N THR A 297 -29.19 2.74 2.48
CA THR A 297 -29.71 1.51 3.09
C THR A 297 -28.99 0.25 2.65
N ASP A 298 -28.43 0.25 1.44
CA ASP A 298 -27.81 -0.93 0.84
C ASP A 298 -26.36 -0.65 0.44
N ASP A 299 -25.46 -1.58 0.77
CA ASP A 299 -24.03 -1.47 0.49
C ASP A 299 -23.75 -2.05 -0.91
N PRO A 300 -23.25 -1.23 -1.86
CA PRO A 300 -23.08 -1.69 -3.23
C PRO A 300 -22.00 -2.75 -3.35
N ALA A 301 -22.30 -3.85 -4.05
CA ALA A 301 -21.31 -4.86 -4.40
C ALA A 301 -20.34 -4.33 -5.46
N LEU A 302 -19.11 -4.84 -5.42
CA LEU A 302 -18.09 -4.57 -6.45
C LEU A 302 -18.49 -5.32 -7.73
N THR A 303 -18.92 -4.59 -8.77
CA THR A 303 -19.45 -5.13 -10.02
C THR A 303 -18.64 -4.65 -11.23
N ARG A 304 -18.63 -5.43 -12.32
CA ARG A 304 -17.89 -5.11 -13.54
C ARG A 304 -18.52 -3.93 -14.28
N MET A 305 -17.71 -2.92 -14.59
CA MET A 305 -18.12 -1.69 -15.31
C MET A 305 -17.55 -1.61 -16.73
N GLY A 306 -16.60 -2.47 -17.05
CA GLY A 306 -15.91 -2.54 -18.33
C GLY A 306 -15.03 -3.78 -18.41
N GLU A 307 -14.10 -3.82 -19.37
CA GLU A 307 -13.24 -4.98 -19.57
C GLU A 307 -12.33 -5.23 -18.36
N ASP A 308 -11.70 -4.17 -17.85
CA ASP A 308 -10.70 -4.23 -16.77
C ASP A 308 -11.04 -3.33 -15.58
N GLN A 309 -12.32 -2.99 -15.36
CA GLN A 309 -12.76 -2.07 -14.31
C GLN A 309 -13.93 -2.64 -13.53
N LEU A 310 -13.83 -2.59 -12.19
CA LEU A 310 -14.89 -2.93 -11.25
C LEU A 310 -15.16 -1.71 -10.36
N ALA A 311 -16.43 -1.45 -10.03
CA ALA A 311 -16.80 -0.40 -9.09
C ALA A 311 -17.96 -0.84 -8.17
N ALA A 312 -17.92 -0.38 -6.92
CA ALA A 312 -18.96 -0.60 -5.93
C ALA A 312 -19.86 0.65 -5.85
N CYS A 313 -20.78 0.79 -6.80
CA CYS A 313 -21.65 1.95 -6.89
C CYS A 313 -23.03 1.58 -7.46
N HIS A 314 -24.11 2.06 -6.83
CA HIS A 314 -25.48 1.91 -7.36
C HIS A 314 -25.73 2.82 -8.58
N HIS A 315 -25.00 3.95 -8.68
CA HIS A 315 -25.14 4.94 -9.74
C HIS A 315 -23.77 5.29 -10.34
N PRO A 316 -23.13 4.34 -11.04
CA PRO A 316 -21.81 4.60 -11.62
C PRO A 316 -21.85 5.78 -12.59
N ILE A 317 -20.72 6.47 -12.72
CA ILE A 317 -20.57 7.56 -13.68
C ILE A 317 -20.57 6.91 -15.07
N GLN A 318 -21.46 7.38 -15.93
CA GLN A 318 -21.49 7.03 -17.35
C GLN A 318 -20.52 7.94 -18.10
N ASP A 319 -19.89 7.41 -19.14
CA ASP A 319 -18.97 8.15 -20.01
C ASP A 319 -19.71 9.27 -20.74
#